data_c6e96366fb8764ccf088cab6687abc2c
#
_entry.id   c6e96366fb8764ccf088cab6687abc2c
#
_cell.length_a   1.000
_cell.length_b   1.000
_cell.length_c   1.000
_cell.angle_alpha   90.00
_cell.angle_beta   90.00
_cell.angle_gamma   90.00
#
_symmetry.space_group_name_H-M   'P 1'
#
loop_
_entity.id
_entity.type
_entity.pdbx_description
1 polymer ?
#
loop_
_entity_poly.entity_id
_entity_poly.type
_entity_poly.pdbx_seq_one_letter_code
_entity_poly.pdbx_strand_id
1 'polypeptide(L)'
;AQYGLLGSIYAKSALGLEKPRVAVLNIGEEEGKGNVQAKATYDLMKADTRFNFVGNVEASYIFTDKIADVVVADAFVGNSLLKMGEALYRINHRLGGKIPSLRKMLRPLLGRIIPKLYWQQDFWDAMNAESIGGVQVMGVNAPVMIGHGSSSPRAICSMILSMERDIKSNFPEHLRQALKEA
;
A
#
# COMPACT_ATOMS: atom_id res chain seq x y z
N ALA A 1 3.81 -15.84 -5.64
CA ALA A 1 2.63 -16.28 -4.87
C ALA A 1 2.78 -15.98 -3.38
N GLN A 2 3.89 -16.37 -2.71
CA GLN A 2 4.08 -16.13 -1.27
C GLN A 2 3.83 -14.68 -0.84
N TYR A 3 4.34 -13.69 -1.57
CA TYR A 3 4.09 -12.27 -1.25
C TYR A 3 2.62 -11.88 -1.40
N GLY A 4 1.88 -12.52 -2.31
CA GLY A 4 0.43 -12.33 -2.41
C GLY A 4 -0.31 -12.84 -1.18
N LEU A 5 0.06 -14.02 -0.69
CA LEU A 5 -0.47 -14.58 0.55
C LEU A 5 -0.14 -13.70 1.76
N LEU A 6 1.14 -13.31 1.93
CA LEU A 6 1.59 -12.43 3.02
C LEU A 6 0.83 -11.11 3.03
N GLY A 7 0.73 -10.45 1.87
CA GLY A 7 -0.01 -9.20 1.72
C GLY A 7 -1.51 -9.35 2.01
N SER A 8 -2.12 -10.46 1.60
CA SER A 8 -3.53 -10.75 1.89
C SER A 8 -3.77 -10.92 3.40
N ILE A 9 -2.88 -11.64 4.11
CA ILE A 9 -2.98 -11.81 5.56
C ILE A 9 -2.80 -10.47 6.28
N TYR A 10 -1.82 -9.67 5.85
CA TYR A 10 -1.61 -8.34 6.41
C TYR A 10 -2.85 -7.45 6.21
N ALA A 11 -3.39 -7.41 5.00
CA ALA A 11 -4.57 -6.63 4.69
C ALA A 11 -5.80 -7.06 5.53
N LYS A 12 -5.96 -8.35 5.79
CA LYS A 12 -6.99 -8.85 6.71
C LYS A 12 -6.75 -8.41 8.15
N SER A 13 -5.55 -8.67 8.68
CA SER A 13 -5.28 -8.52 10.11
C SER A 13 -5.04 -7.07 10.52
N ALA A 14 -4.28 -6.31 9.72
CA ALA A 14 -3.87 -4.94 10.06
C ALA A 14 -4.81 -3.87 9.49
N LEU A 15 -5.44 -4.12 8.33
CA LEU A 15 -6.32 -3.17 7.66
C LEU A 15 -7.82 -3.52 7.79
N GLY A 16 -8.15 -4.68 8.37
CA GLY A 16 -9.53 -5.11 8.61
C GLY A 16 -10.32 -5.48 7.35
N LEU A 17 -9.64 -5.82 6.24
CA LEU A 17 -10.30 -6.21 4.99
C LEU A 17 -10.69 -7.68 5.05
N GLU A 18 -11.97 -8.01 4.86
CA GLU A 18 -12.44 -9.40 4.92
C GLU A 18 -11.91 -10.27 3.79
N LYS A 19 -11.93 -9.77 2.55
CA LYS A 19 -11.51 -10.48 1.34
C LYS A 19 -10.61 -9.59 0.47
N PRO A 20 -9.34 -9.36 0.85
CA PRO A 20 -8.45 -8.50 0.10
C PRO A 20 -8.25 -9.01 -1.33
N ARG A 21 -8.33 -8.11 -2.30
CA ARG A 21 -8.06 -8.36 -3.71
C ARG A 21 -6.56 -8.25 -3.93
N VAL A 22 -5.96 -9.30 -4.46
CA VAL A 22 -4.51 -9.37 -4.70
C VAL A 22 -4.25 -9.37 -6.20
N ALA A 23 -3.42 -8.47 -6.68
CA ALA A 23 -3.02 -8.35 -8.09
C ALA A 23 -1.50 -8.42 -8.27
N VAL A 24 -1.07 -8.68 -9.49
CA VAL A 24 0.33 -8.53 -9.93
C VAL A 24 0.47 -7.22 -10.72
N LEU A 25 1.44 -6.41 -10.35
CA LEU A 25 1.80 -5.24 -11.14
C LEU A 25 2.36 -5.67 -12.50
N ASN A 26 1.76 -5.14 -13.56
CA ASN A 26 2.14 -5.49 -14.93
C ASN A 26 2.00 -4.28 -15.87
N ILE A 27 2.37 -4.46 -17.13
CA ILE A 27 2.28 -3.46 -18.21
C ILE A 27 0.93 -3.46 -18.93
N GLY A 28 0.00 -4.34 -18.55
CA GLY A 28 -1.35 -4.49 -19.10
C GLY A 28 -2.13 -5.47 -18.25
N GLU A 29 -3.46 -5.41 -18.34
CA GLU A 29 -4.38 -6.21 -17.52
C GLU A 29 -4.52 -7.64 -18.03
N GLU A 30 -4.26 -7.88 -19.32
CA GLU A 30 -4.52 -9.16 -19.96
C GLU A 30 -3.56 -10.25 -19.48
N GLU A 31 -4.05 -11.46 -19.43
CA GLU A 31 -3.27 -12.67 -19.22
C GLU A 31 -2.13 -12.76 -20.25
N GLY A 32 -0.96 -13.15 -19.84
CA GLY A 32 0.18 -13.29 -20.76
C GLY A 32 0.95 -12.01 -21.05
N LYS A 33 0.57 -10.85 -20.52
CA LYS A 33 1.36 -9.62 -20.56
C LYS A 33 2.59 -9.68 -19.63
N GLY A 34 3.55 -8.81 -19.91
CA GLY A 34 4.75 -8.62 -19.10
C GLY A 34 5.92 -9.52 -19.48
N ASN A 35 6.96 -9.43 -18.68
CA ASN A 35 8.17 -10.24 -18.83
C ASN A 35 7.97 -11.67 -18.33
N VAL A 36 8.97 -12.52 -18.48
CA VAL A 36 8.93 -13.93 -18.08
C VAL A 36 8.58 -14.08 -16.60
N GLN A 37 9.14 -13.26 -15.73
CA GLN A 37 8.88 -13.29 -14.28
C GLN A 37 7.44 -12.91 -13.95
N ALA A 38 6.89 -11.87 -14.58
CA ALA A 38 5.50 -11.44 -14.36
C ALA A 38 4.50 -12.52 -14.79
N LYS A 39 4.74 -13.18 -15.94
CA LYS A 39 3.90 -14.29 -16.42
C LYS A 39 3.94 -15.47 -15.46
N ALA A 40 5.12 -15.94 -15.07
CA ALA A 40 5.27 -17.02 -14.12
C ALA A 40 4.63 -16.70 -12.75
N THR A 41 4.73 -15.44 -12.30
CA THR A 41 4.08 -14.95 -11.08
C THR A 41 2.57 -15.00 -11.21
N TYR A 42 2.03 -14.55 -12.34
CA TYR A 42 0.60 -14.61 -12.64
C TYR A 42 0.07 -16.02 -12.53
N ASP A 43 0.71 -16.99 -13.22
CA ASP A 43 0.29 -18.39 -13.24
C ASP A 43 0.31 -19.01 -11.83
N LEU A 44 1.37 -18.77 -11.05
CA LEU A 44 1.48 -19.24 -9.68
C LEU A 44 0.43 -18.63 -8.75
N MET A 45 0.12 -17.34 -8.92
CA MET A 45 -0.89 -16.67 -8.09
C MET A 45 -2.31 -17.06 -8.48
N LYS A 46 -2.56 -17.32 -9.77
CA LYS A 46 -3.85 -17.80 -10.27
C LYS A 46 -4.16 -19.21 -9.78
N ALA A 47 -3.14 -20.05 -9.64
CA ALA A 47 -3.29 -21.41 -9.12
C ALA A 47 -3.44 -21.45 -7.58
N ASP A 48 -3.07 -20.39 -6.87
CA ASP A 48 -3.11 -20.33 -5.40
C ASP A 48 -4.49 -19.89 -4.90
N THR A 49 -5.23 -20.80 -4.29
CA THR A 49 -6.60 -20.57 -3.79
C THR A 49 -6.66 -19.95 -2.41
N ARG A 50 -5.54 -19.73 -1.73
CA ARG A 50 -5.47 -19.24 -0.35
C ARG A 50 -5.77 -17.73 -0.22
N PHE A 51 -5.75 -17.00 -1.32
CA PHE A 51 -6.10 -15.58 -1.38
C PHE A 51 -6.92 -15.25 -2.63
N ASN A 52 -7.55 -14.10 -2.62
CA ASN A 52 -8.40 -13.63 -3.71
C ASN A 52 -7.56 -12.96 -4.81
N PHE A 53 -7.03 -13.73 -5.74
CA PHE A 53 -6.29 -13.19 -6.88
C PHE A 53 -7.24 -12.59 -7.92
N VAL A 54 -6.99 -11.36 -8.34
CA VAL A 54 -7.83 -10.60 -9.29
C VAL A 54 -7.13 -10.31 -10.63
N GLY A 55 -5.92 -10.84 -10.85
CA GLY A 55 -5.22 -10.70 -12.13
C GLY A 55 -4.09 -9.66 -12.12
N ASN A 56 -3.82 -9.12 -13.29
CA ASN A 56 -2.84 -8.05 -13.47
C ASN A 56 -3.46 -6.68 -13.19
N VAL A 57 -2.61 -5.74 -12.76
CA VAL A 57 -2.95 -4.33 -12.59
C VAL A 57 -1.86 -3.44 -13.18
N GLU A 58 -2.23 -2.41 -13.90
CA GLU A 58 -1.30 -1.41 -14.39
C GLU A 58 -0.94 -0.38 -13.30
N ALA A 59 0.23 0.23 -13.43
CA ALA A 59 0.72 1.22 -12.47
C ALA A 59 -0.22 2.45 -12.32
N SER A 60 -0.94 2.82 -13.37
CA SER A 60 -1.93 3.91 -13.35
C SER A 60 -3.06 3.66 -12.36
N TYR A 61 -3.55 2.42 -12.27
CA TYR A 61 -4.67 2.05 -11.40
C TYR A 61 -4.32 1.97 -9.92
N ILE A 62 -3.04 1.85 -9.57
CA ILE A 62 -2.61 1.90 -8.16
C ILE A 62 -3.01 3.23 -7.52
N PHE A 63 -3.02 4.31 -8.30
CA PHE A 63 -3.27 5.68 -7.81
C PHE A 63 -4.67 6.20 -8.15
N THR A 64 -5.39 5.59 -9.08
CA THR A 64 -6.66 6.13 -9.61
C THR A 64 -7.87 5.30 -9.23
N ASP A 65 -7.76 3.98 -9.31
CA ASP A 65 -8.90 3.08 -9.19
C ASP A 65 -8.56 1.96 -8.20
N LYS A 66 -9.39 1.76 -7.21
CA LYS A 66 -9.20 0.70 -6.21
C LYS A 66 -9.52 -0.69 -6.78
N ILE A 67 -8.77 -1.12 -7.79
CA ILE A 67 -8.94 -2.44 -8.44
C ILE A 67 -8.42 -3.56 -7.53
N ALA A 68 -7.32 -3.32 -6.83
CA ALA A 68 -6.71 -4.25 -5.89
C ALA A 68 -6.41 -3.58 -4.55
N ASP A 69 -6.37 -4.38 -3.50
CA ASP A 69 -6.04 -3.95 -2.13
C ASP A 69 -4.58 -4.30 -1.79
N VAL A 70 -4.04 -5.29 -2.48
CA VAL A 70 -2.64 -5.73 -2.40
C VAL A 70 -2.09 -5.87 -3.82
N VAL A 71 -0.96 -5.24 -4.09
CA VAL A 71 -0.28 -5.33 -5.38
C VAL A 71 1.11 -5.92 -5.18
N VAL A 72 1.35 -7.07 -5.80
CA VAL A 72 2.65 -7.73 -5.81
C VAL A 72 3.48 -7.20 -6.98
N ALA A 73 4.67 -6.74 -6.71
CA ALA A 73 5.58 -6.18 -7.71
C ALA A 73 6.99 -6.74 -7.55
N ASP A 74 7.76 -6.71 -8.63
CA ASP A 74 9.21 -6.82 -8.55
C ASP A 74 9.78 -5.68 -7.68
N ALA A 75 10.80 -5.99 -6.89
CA ALA A 75 11.36 -5.04 -5.92
C ALA A 75 11.88 -3.75 -6.59
N PHE A 76 12.49 -3.84 -7.77
CA PHE A 76 13.00 -2.67 -8.50
C PHE A 76 11.84 -1.81 -9.01
N VAL A 77 10.85 -2.43 -9.65
CA VAL A 77 9.69 -1.74 -10.20
C VAL A 77 8.84 -1.13 -9.06
N GLY A 78 8.55 -1.91 -8.03
CA GLY A 78 7.79 -1.45 -6.87
C GLY A 78 8.46 -0.27 -6.16
N ASN A 79 9.77 -0.36 -5.91
CA ASN A 79 10.53 0.73 -5.29
C ASN A 79 10.61 1.97 -6.19
N SER A 80 10.71 1.81 -7.49
CA SER A 80 10.70 2.93 -8.45
C SER A 80 9.37 3.67 -8.41
N LEU A 81 8.24 2.95 -8.37
CA LEU A 81 6.91 3.54 -8.22
C LEU A 81 6.74 4.25 -6.88
N LEU A 82 7.19 3.66 -5.79
CA LEU A 82 7.16 4.30 -4.48
C LEU A 82 7.96 5.61 -4.48
N LYS A 83 9.18 5.61 -5.02
CA LYS A 83 10.02 6.82 -5.12
C LYS A 83 9.42 7.88 -6.02
N MET A 84 8.74 7.49 -7.09
CA MET A 84 7.99 8.43 -7.92
C MET A 84 6.81 9.03 -7.15
N GLY A 85 6.02 8.20 -6.45
CA GLY A 85 4.93 8.66 -5.60
C GLY A 85 5.39 9.64 -4.51
N GLU A 86 6.47 9.32 -3.80
CA GLU A 86 7.09 10.23 -2.83
C GLU A 86 7.55 11.56 -3.45
N ALA A 87 8.09 11.53 -4.67
CA ALA A 87 8.50 12.74 -5.38
C ALA A 87 7.31 13.60 -5.75
N LEU A 88 6.23 13.01 -6.27
CA LEU A 88 4.97 13.70 -6.58
C LEU A 88 4.35 14.31 -5.32
N TYR A 89 4.34 13.58 -4.20
CA TYR A 89 3.90 14.11 -2.91
C TYR A 89 4.69 15.35 -2.50
N ARG A 90 6.03 15.31 -2.56
CA ARG A 90 6.89 16.46 -2.24
C ARG A 90 6.63 17.66 -3.14
N ILE A 91 6.43 17.43 -4.44
CA ILE A 91 6.12 18.49 -5.40
C ILE A 91 4.77 19.12 -5.05
N ASN A 92 3.73 18.32 -4.85
CA ASN A 92 2.41 18.80 -4.49
C ASN A 92 2.41 19.58 -3.17
N HIS A 93 3.13 19.10 -2.15
CA HIS A 93 3.25 19.77 -0.86
C HIS A 93 3.96 21.14 -1.00
N ARG A 94 5.02 21.22 -1.81
CA ARG A 94 5.74 22.49 -2.09
C ARG A 94 4.87 23.49 -2.86
N LEU A 95 4.08 23.01 -3.81
CA LEU A 95 3.16 23.87 -4.57
C LEU A 95 1.95 24.28 -3.73
N GLY A 96 1.39 23.37 -2.94
CA GLY A 96 0.24 23.62 -2.06
C GLY A 96 0.54 24.56 -0.91
N GLY A 97 1.78 24.58 -0.38
CA GLY A 97 2.22 25.48 0.69
C GLY A 97 2.25 26.95 0.32
N LYS A 98 2.15 27.28 -0.98
CA LYS A 98 2.07 28.67 -1.49
C LYS A 98 0.63 29.19 -1.65
N ILE A 99 -0.38 28.41 -1.27
CA ILE A 99 -1.77 28.82 -1.41
C ILE A 99 -2.21 29.61 -0.17
N PRO A 100 -2.74 30.86 -0.34
CA PRO A 100 -3.05 31.74 0.75
C PRO A 100 -4.02 31.18 1.79
N SER A 101 -3.93 31.64 3.03
CA SER A 101 -4.77 31.28 4.19
C SER A 101 -6.29 31.32 3.93
N LEU A 102 -6.73 32.10 2.94
CA LEU A 102 -8.12 32.19 2.50
C LEU A 102 -8.68 30.85 2.02
N ARG A 103 -7.85 30.01 1.35
CA ARG A 103 -8.28 28.68 0.90
C ARG A 103 -8.48 27.70 2.07
N LYS A 104 -7.67 27.88 3.13
CA LYS A 104 -7.81 27.09 4.37
C LYS A 104 -9.11 27.43 5.09
N MET A 105 -9.53 28.69 5.06
CA MET A 105 -10.74 29.21 5.68
C MET A 105 -12.01 28.80 4.89
N LEU A 106 -11.94 28.78 3.56
CA LEU A 106 -13.06 28.39 2.69
C LEU A 106 -13.18 26.87 2.49
N ARG A 107 -12.23 26.10 2.99
CA ARG A 107 -12.15 24.65 2.85
C ARG A 107 -13.42 23.88 3.27
N PRO A 108 -14.05 24.15 4.46
CA PRO A 108 -15.26 23.43 4.85
C PRO A 108 -16.47 23.77 3.97
N LEU A 109 -16.50 24.96 3.36
CA LEU A 109 -17.57 25.37 2.44
C LEU A 109 -17.36 24.79 1.04
N LEU A 110 -16.13 24.82 0.52
CA LEU A 110 -15.78 24.29 -0.80
C LEU A 110 -15.81 22.76 -0.84
N GLY A 111 -15.51 22.06 0.24
CA GLY A 111 -15.56 20.61 0.33
C GLY A 111 -16.99 20.05 0.20
N ARG A 112 -18.01 20.81 0.57
CA ARG A 112 -19.43 20.46 0.32
C ARG A 112 -19.85 20.63 -1.13
N ILE A 113 -19.22 21.54 -1.85
CA ILE A 113 -19.58 21.91 -3.24
C ILE A 113 -18.75 21.11 -4.25
N ILE A 114 -17.52 20.72 -3.91
CA ILE A 114 -16.60 20.03 -4.81
C ILE A 114 -15.99 18.79 -4.11
N PRO A 115 -16.72 17.66 -4.05
CA PRO A 115 -16.23 16.43 -3.41
C PRO A 115 -14.87 15.93 -3.94
N LYS A 116 -14.57 16.16 -5.24
CA LYS A 116 -13.27 15.82 -5.87
C LYS A 116 -12.06 16.50 -5.21
N LEU A 117 -12.24 17.65 -4.55
CA LEU A 117 -11.14 18.34 -3.85
C LEU A 117 -10.77 17.62 -2.53
N TYR A 118 -11.75 16.92 -1.92
CA TYR A 118 -11.55 16.12 -0.71
C TYR A 118 -10.80 14.83 -1.00
N TRP A 119 -11.15 14.15 -2.10
CA TRP A 119 -10.49 12.90 -2.51
C TRP A 119 -8.99 13.09 -2.77
N GLN A 120 -8.59 14.21 -3.33
CA GLN A 120 -7.18 14.54 -3.52
C GLN A 120 -6.40 14.63 -2.20
N GLN A 121 -7.04 15.06 -1.12
CA GLN A 121 -6.37 15.22 0.16
C GLN A 121 -6.18 13.88 0.87
N ASP A 122 -7.21 13.03 0.89
CA ASP A 122 -7.13 11.69 1.48
C ASP A 122 -6.06 10.85 0.78
N PHE A 123 -5.94 11.00 -0.54
CA PHE A 123 -4.86 10.37 -1.33
C PHE A 123 -3.48 10.88 -0.90
N TRP A 124 -3.30 12.21 -0.79
CA TRP A 124 -2.02 12.78 -0.39
C TRP A 124 -1.68 12.50 1.07
N ASP A 125 -2.66 12.44 1.94
CA ASP A 125 -2.48 12.09 3.35
C ASP A 125 -2.09 10.60 3.48
N ALA A 126 -2.65 9.72 2.66
CA ALA A 126 -2.26 8.32 2.56
C ALA A 126 -0.83 8.12 2.03
N MET A 127 -0.35 9.03 1.17
CA MET A 127 1.02 9.02 0.65
C MET A 127 2.04 9.66 1.62
N ASN A 128 1.59 10.17 2.75
CA ASN A 128 2.46 10.81 3.72
C ASN A 128 3.25 9.77 4.54
N ALA A 129 4.53 9.64 4.26
CA ALA A 129 5.42 8.73 4.97
C ALA A 129 5.45 8.94 6.50
N GLU A 130 5.14 10.15 6.99
CA GLU A 130 5.06 10.43 8.43
C GLU A 130 3.85 9.77 9.11
N SER A 131 2.73 9.61 8.39
CA SER A 131 1.54 8.95 8.93
C SER A 131 1.67 7.43 8.92
N ILE A 132 2.36 6.87 7.92
CA ILE A 132 2.64 5.43 7.82
C ILE A 132 3.73 5.02 8.82
N GLY A 133 4.75 5.86 9.00
CA GLY A 133 5.86 5.68 9.93
C GLY A 133 6.93 4.73 9.44
N GLY A 134 6.59 3.52 9.04
CA GLY A 134 7.53 2.50 8.59
C GLY A 134 6.85 1.35 7.84
N VAL A 135 7.67 0.45 7.32
CA VAL A 135 7.22 -0.74 6.57
C VAL A 135 7.51 -1.98 7.40
N GLN A 136 6.53 -2.87 7.51
CA GLN A 136 6.69 -4.13 8.22
C GLN A 136 7.45 -5.14 7.37
N VAL A 137 8.44 -5.79 7.98
CA VAL A 137 9.14 -6.93 7.41
C VAL A 137 8.32 -8.19 7.68
N MET A 138 7.81 -8.79 6.62
CA MET A 138 7.00 -9.99 6.72
C MET A 138 7.84 -11.27 6.57
N GLY A 139 7.36 -12.39 7.11
CA GLY A 139 8.03 -13.68 7.01
C GLY A 139 9.15 -13.89 8.05
N VAL A 140 9.23 -13.05 9.06
CA VAL A 140 10.14 -13.18 10.20
C VAL A 140 9.40 -13.59 11.47
N ASN A 141 10.12 -14.18 12.44
CA ASN A 141 9.50 -14.75 13.65
C ASN A 141 9.10 -13.73 14.72
N ALA A 142 9.35 -12.46 14.49
CA ALA A 142 9.00 -11.38 15.41
C ALA A 142 8.54 -10.15 14.61
N PRO A 143 7.73 -9.25 15.17
CA PRO A 143 7.40 -7.99 14.54
C PRO A 143 8.65 -7.15 14.31
N VAL A 144 8.94 -6.82 13.07
CA VAL A 144 10.07 -5.97 12.67
C VAL A 144 9.56 -4.90 11.71
N MET A 145 9.86 -3.65 12.00
CA MET A 145 9.55 -2.53 11.12
C MET A 145 10.80 -1.78 10.69
N ILE A 146 10.80 -1.34 9.46
CA ILE A 146 11.88 -0.51 8.89
C ILE A 146 11.33 0.89 8.70
N GLY A 147 11.96 1.86 9.38
CA GLY A 147 11.72 3.29 9.17
C GLY A 147 12.60 3.86 8.05
N HIS A 148 12.24 5.02 7.55
CA HIS A 148 13.06 5.75 6.58
C HIS A 148 14.25 6.42 7.30
N GLY A 149 15.42 6.51 6.65
CA GLY A 149 16.61 7.11 7.25
C GLY A 149 16.46 8.58 7.65
N SER A 150 15.47 9.29 7.12
CA SER A 150 15.09 10.66 7.47
C SER A 150 13.80 10.74 8.30
N SER A 151 13.41 9.67 8.98
CA SER A 151 12.20 9.65 9.80
C SER A 151 12.20 10.72 10.88
N SER A 152 11.12 11.50 10.94
CA SER A 152 10.88 12.45 12.02
C SER A 152 10.49 11.73 13.32
N PRO A 153 10.55 12.38 14.50
CA PRO A 153 10.03 11.81 15.75
C PRO A 153 8.58 11.38 15.65
N ARG A 154 7.77 12.09 14.85
CA ARG A 154 6.37 11.75 14.60
C ARG A 154 6.25 10.44 13.78
N ALA A 155 7.08 10.26 12.76
CA ALA A 155 7.11 9.02 11.98
C ALA A 155 7.51 7.82 12.85
N ILE A 156 8.49 7.99 13.75
CA ILE A 156 8.88 6.93 14.70
C ILE A 156 7.72 6.60 15.66
N CYS A 157 7.01 7.59 16.16
CA CYS A 157 5.82 7.37 16.99
C CYS A 157 4.75 6.58 16.22
N SER A 158 4.45 6.98 14.97
CA SER A 158 3.49 6.27 14.11
C SER A 158 3.91 4.82 13.87
N MET A 159 5.20 4.57 13.68
CA MET A 159 5.78 3.24 13.50
C MET A 159 5.56 2.37 14.74
N ILE A 160 5.82 2.89 15.95
CA ILE A 160 5.63 2.16 17.21
C ILE A 160 4.15 1.81 17.41
N LEU A 161 3.24 2.76 17.16
CA LEU A 161 1.80 2.55 17.27
C LEU A 161 1.26 1.55 16.22
N SER A 162 1.84 1.52 15.03
CA SER A 162 1.52 0.50 14.02
C SER A 162 1.96 -0.88 14.47
N MET A 163 3.18 -1.01 15.00
CA MET A 163 3.68 -2.28 15.53
C MET A 163 2.83 -2.78 16.72
N GLU A 164 2.40 -1.89 17.60
CA GLU A 164 1.49 -2.23 18.69
C GLU A 164 0.16 -2.81 18.18
N ARG A 165 -0.42 -2.23 17.13
CA ARG A 165 -1.64 -2.74 16.49
C ARG A 165 -1.42 -4.12 15.89
N ASP A 166 -0.30 -4.34 15.20
CA ASP A 166 0.04 -5.61 14.57
C ASP A 166 0.21 -6.73 15.63
N ILE A 167 0.80 -6.41 16.76
CA ILE A 167 0.92 -7.35 17.90
C ILE A 167 -0.47 -7.65 18.48
N LYS A 168 -1.29 -6.62 18.73
CA LYS A 168 -2.64 -6.79 19.29
C LYS A 168 -3.59 -7.56 18.37
N SER A 169 -3.43 -7.45 17.04
CA SER A 169 -4.18 -8.21 16.06
C SER A 169 -3.74 -9.68 15.91
N ASN A 170 -2.72 -10.09 16.67
CA ASN A 170 -2.11 -11.42 16.58
C ASN A 170 -1.57 -11.76 15.17
N PHE A 171 -1.23 -10.73 14.39
CA PHE A 171 -0.76 -10.86 13.02
C PHE A 171 0.41 -11.83 12.83
N PRO A 172 1.46 -11.83 13.71
CA PRO A 172 2.58 -12.77 13.56
C PRO A 172 2.16 -14.24 13.64
N GLU A 173 1.17 -14.57 14.47
CA GLU A 173 0.69 -15.95 14.59
C GLU A 173 -0.19 -16.35 13.40
N HIS A 174 -1.09 -15.47 12.93
CA HIS A 174 -1.84 -15.69 11.70
C HIS A 174 -0.92 -15.94 10.51
N LEU A 175 0.16 -15.17 10.41
CA LEU A 175 1.18 -15.34 9.39
C LEU A 175 1.88 -16.71 9.49
N ARG A 176 2.28 -17.09 10.71
CA ARG A 176 2.96 -18.38 10.96
C ARG A 176 2.06 -19.56 10.62
N GLN A 177 0.78 -19.51 10.96
CA GLN A 177 -0.19 -20.56 10.63
C GLN A 177 -0.36 -20.69 9.11
N ALA A 178 -0.60 -19.60 8.40
CA ALA A 178 -0.78 -19.61 6.96
C ALA A 178 0.47 -20.08 6.18
N LEU A 179 1.67 -19.85 6.72
CA LEU A 179 2.92 -20.33 6.13
C LEU A 179 3.20 -21.83 6.43
N LYS A 180 2.64 -22.39 7.50
CA LYS A 180 2.75 -23.83 7.79
C LYS A 180 1.83 -24.70 6.91
N GLU A 181 0.73 -24.13 6.47
CA GLU A 181 -0.24 -24.76 5.55
C GLU A 181 0.20 -24.60 4.07
N ALA A 182 1.35 -24.02 3.81
CA ALA A 182 1.94 -23.74 2.50
C ALA A 182 2.98 -24.79 2.11
#